data_f4ecfe45299f6d21f51c7c34ae5914a9
#
_entry.id   f4ecfe45299f6d21f51c7c34ae5914a9
#
_cell.length_a   1.000
_cell.length_b   1.000
_cell.length_c   1.000
_cell.angle_alpha   90.00
_cell.angle_beta   90.00
_cell.angle_gamma   90.00
#
_symmetry.space_group_name_H-M   'P 1'
#
loop_
_entity.id
_entity.type
_entity.pdbx_description
1 polymer ?
#
loop_
_entity_poly.entity_id
_entity_poly.type
_entity_poly.pdbx_seq_one_letter_code
_entity_poly.pdbx_strand_id
1 'polypeptide(L)'
;MASLSHTMQRKAFSAAIDVALKRLNKDREKGLLQIIDLAQKFMGDNFKPEAYEGAKAIVQNPDHKWMKFVNTMLDELDPNVAKMTALNLGFEAAFYGTKTIRKMRQVHHCNIPWLILMDPTSACN
;
A
#
# COMPACT_ATOMS: atom_id res chain seq x y z
N MET A 1 -19.34 11.87 5.02
CA MET A 1 -19.84 10.64 4.35
C MET A 1 -18.94 10.31 3.17
N ALA A 2 -18.50 9.05 3.06
CA ALA A 2 -17.76 8.62 1.87
C ALA A 2 -18.67 8.70 0.65
N SER A 3 -18.16 9.22 -0.49
CA SER A 3 -18.93 9.27 -1.72
C SER A 3 -19.22 7.85 -2.23
N LEU A 4 -20.29 7.66 -2.98
CA LEU A 4 -20.61 6.37 -3.62
C LEU A 4 -19.43 5.84 -4.44
N SER A 5 -18.71 6.74 -5.13
CA SER A 5 -17.51 6.44 -5.88
C SER A 5 -16.38 5.88 -4.98
N HIS A 6 -16.13 6.47 -3.80
CA HIS A 6 -15.14 5.96 -2.86
C HIS A 6 -15.47 4.54 -2.39
N THR A 7 -16.72 4.30 -2.01
CA THR A 7 -17.18 2.98 -1.55
C THR A 7 -17.01 1.90 -2.64
N MET A 8 -17.34 2.23 -3.88
CA MET A 8 -17.18 1.32 -5.02
C MET A 8 -15.69 1.03 -5.30
N GLN A 9 -14.84 2.05 -5.30
CA GLN A 9 -13.39 1.90 -5.50
C GLN A 9 -12.78 1.05 -4.39
N ARG A 10 -13.17 1.30 -3.12
CA ARG A 10 -12.69 0.52 -1.98
C ARG A 10 -13.07 -0.96 -2.07
N LYS A 11 -14.31 -1.26 -2.51
CA LYS A 11 -14.75 -2.65 -2.73
C LYS A 11 -13.95 -3.34 -3.85
N ALA A 12 -13.74 -2.64 -4.97
CA ALA A 12 -12.94 -3.16 -6.07
C ALA A 12 -11.48 -3.42 -5.64
N PHE A 13 -10.90 -2.51 -4.86
CA PHE A 13 -9.55 -2.66 -4.32
C PHE A 13 -9.46 -3.82 -3.34
N SER A 14 -10.47 -4.00 -2.47
CA SER A 14 -10.58 -5.15 -1.56
C SER A 14 -10.59 -6.48 -2.32
N ALA A 15 -11.37 -6.58 -3.39
CA ALA A 15 -11.40 -7.78 -4.21
C ALA A 15 -10.05 -8.06 -4.89
N ALA A 16 -9.37 -7.01 -5.36
CA ALA A 16 -8.03 -7.13 -5.93
C ALA A 16 -6.99 -7.63 -4.90
N ILE A 17 -7.08 -7.15 -3.66
CA ILE A 17 -6.23 -7.63 -2.55
C ILE A 17 -6.50 -9.13 -2.29
N ASP A 18 -7.74 -9.56 -2.25
CA ASP A 18 -8.06 -10.98 -2.03
C ASP A 18 -7.45 -11.88 -3.11
N VAL A 19 -7.49 -11.44 -4.36
CA VAL A 19 -6.83 -12.14 -5.48
C VAL A 19 -5.31 -12.13 -5.32
N ALA A 20 -4.73 -10.99 -4.94
CA ALA A 20 -3.30 -10.85 -4.73
C ALA A 20 -2.80 -11.76 -3.59
N LEU A 21 -3.48 -11.80 -2.45
CA LEU A 21 -3.14 -12.67 -1.32
C LEU A 21 -3.22 -14.15 -1.68
N LYS A 22 -4.24 -14.57 -2.43
CA LYS A 22 -4.34 -15.96 -2.94
C LYS A 22 -3.16 -16.31 -3.87
N ARG A 23 -2.71 -15.37 -4.68
CA ARG A 23 -1.56 -15.58 -5.58
C ARG A 23 -0.25 -15.63 -4.82
N LEU A 24 -0.07 -14.76 -3.82
CA LEU A 24 1.10 -14.77 -2.93
C LEU A 24 1.27 -16.14 -2.23
N ASN A 25 0.17 -16.75 -1.81
CA ASN A 25 0.20 -18.08 -1.19
C ASN A 25 0.58 -19.20 -2.18
N LYS A 26 0.34 -19.01 -3.48
CA LYS A 26 0.66 -19.99 -4.52
C LYS A 26 2.06 -19.82 -5.10
N ASP A 27 2.45 -18.59 -5.39
CA ASP A 27 3.75 -18.22 -5.99
C ASP A 27 4.06 -16.79 -5.55
N ARG A 28 4.94 -16.66 -4.54
CA ARG A 28 5.26 -15.37 -3.92
C ARG A 28 5.91 -14.40 -4.87
N GLU A 29 6.90 -14.86 -5.61
CA GLU A 29 7.64 -14.01 -6.53
C GLU A 29 6.71 -13.41 -7.57
N LYS A 30 5.94 -14.25 -8.26
CA LYS A 30 4.98 -13.78 -9.26
C LYS A 30 3.88 -12.93 -8.66
N GLY A 31 3.40 -13.27 -7.46
CA GLY A 31 2.41 -12.48 -6.75
C GLY A 31 2.91 -11.08 -6.40
N LEU A 32 4.13 -10.96 -5.88
CA LEU A 32 4.75 -9.68 -5.56
C LEU A 32 5.02 -8.84 -6.81
N LEU A 33 5.54 -9.43 -7.88
CA LEU A 33 5.76 -8.74 -9.16
C LEU A 33 4.45 -8.17 -9.71
N GLN A 34 3.36 -8.93 -9.66
CA GLN A 34 2.04 -8.45 -10.09
C GLN A 34 1.52 -7.29 -9.22
N ILE A 35 1.77 -7.32 -7.91
CA ILE A 35 1.40 -6.20 -7.02
C ILE A 35 2.20 -4.96 -7.39
N ILE A 36 3.49 -5.08 -7.67
CA ILE A 36 4.33 -3.95 -8.10
C ILE A 36 3.84 -3.39 -9.44
N ASP A 37 3.52 -4.25 -10.42
CA ASP A 37 2.98 -3.83 -11.72
C ASP A 37 1.64 -3.10 -11.57
N LEU A 38 0.75 -3.60 -10.71
CA LEU A 38 -0.51 -2.92 -10.39
C LEU A 38 -0.26 -1.58 -9.71
N ALA A 39 0.65 -1.52 -8.74
CA ALA A 39 1.02 -0.28 -8.09
C ALA A 39 1.59 0.73 -9.09
N GLN A 40 2.47 0.31 -9.99
CA GLN A 40 3.01 1.15 -11.05
C GLN A 40 1.91 1.68 -11.98
N LYS A 41 0.94 0.83 -12.34
CA LYS A 41 -0.19 1.22 -13.21
C LYS A 41 -1.13 2.24 -12.54
N PHE A 42 -1.44 2.07 -11.27
CA PHE A 42 -2.41 2.91 -10.56
C PHE A 42 -1.78 4.10 -9.83
N MET A 43 -0.51 4.01 -9.48
CA MET A 43 0.21 4.99 -8.67
C MET A 43 1.52 5.47 -9.34
N GLY A 44 1.67 5.24 -10.64
CA GLY A 44 2.90 5.55 -11.39
C GLY A 44 3.39 6.99 -11.21
N ASP A 45 2.46 7.94 -11.09
CA ASP A 45 2.78 9.36 -10.89
C ASP A 45 3.27 9.69 -9.46
N ASN A 46 3.18 8.76 -8.51
CA ASN A 46 3.56 8.99 -7.11
C ASN A 46 5.04 8.69 -6.85
N PHE A 47 5.64 7.80 -7.63
CA PHE A 47 7.03 7.38 -7.48
C PHE A 47 7.75 7.41 -8.83
N LYS A 48 9.07 7.60 -8.78
CA LYS A 48 9.91 7.53 -9.97
C LYS A 48 9.92 6.11 -10.54
N PRO A 49 10.02 5.92 -11.87
CA PRO A 49 10.08 4.58 -12.50
C PRO A 49 11.16 3.69 -11.90
N GLU A 50 12.32 4.26 -11.55
CA GLU A 50 13.46 3.51 -10.98
C GLU A 50 13.11 2.85 -9.63
N ALA A 51 12.15 3.41 -8.89
CA ALA A 51 11.71 2.82 -7.62
C ALA A 51 10.95 1.50 -7.86
N TYR A 52 10.14 1.42 -8.91
CA TYR A 52 9.43 0.19 -9.27
C TYR A 52 10.38 -0.87 -9.80
N GLU A 53 11.36 -0.49 -10.64
CA GLU A 53 12.37 -1.41 -11.15
C GLU A 53 13.27 -1.93 -10.02
N GLY A 54 13.66 -1.07 -9.08
CA GLY A 54 14.37 -1.46 -7.87
C GLY A 54 13.60 -2.46 -7.01
N ALA A 55 12.29 -2.24 -6.84
CA ALA A 55 11.43 -3.15 -6.12
C ALA A 55 11.31 -4.52 -6.81
N LYS A 56 11.18 -4.55 -8.15
CA LYS A 56 11.18 -5.80 -8.94
C LYS A 56 12.50 -6.56 -8.82
N ALA A 57 13.63 -5.85 -8.90
CA ALA A 57 14.95 -6.46 -8.73
C ALA A 57 15.14 -7.08 -7.33
N ILE A 58 14.59 -6.46 -6.29
CA ILE A 58 14.59 -7.03 -4.92
C ILE A 58 13.77 -8.33 -4.88
N VAL A 59 12.58 -8.35 -5.48
CA VAL A 59 11.70 -9.53 -5.50
C VAL A 59 12.34 -10.70 -6.26
N GLN A 60 13.06 -10.42 -7.33
CA GLN A 60 13.77 -11.43 -8.13
C GLN A 60 15.04 -11.97 -7.47
N ASN A 61 15.46 -11.39 -6.34
CA ASN A 61 16.62 -11.86 -5.58
C ASN A 61 16.17 -12.45 -4.22
N PRO A 62 15.97 -13.77 -4.11
CA PRO A 62 15.49 -14.42 -2.89
C PRO A 62 16.43 -14.24 -1.69
N ASP A 63 17.72 -14.02 -1.94
CA ASP A 63 18.74 -13.79 -0.89
C ASP A 63 18.79 -12.36 -0.38
N HIS A 64 18.08 -11.44 -1.04
CA HIS A 64 18.04 -10.06 -0.63
C HIS A 64 17.40 -9.90 0.76
N LYS A 65 18.00 -9.06 1.64
CA LYS A 65 17.54 -8.86 3.01
C LYS A 65 16.06 -8.47 3.11
N TRP A 66 15.59 -7.64 2.21
CA TRP A 66 14.18 -7.23 2.16
C TRP A 66 13.25 -8.37 1.72
N MET A 67 13.72 -9.27 0.84
CA MET A 67 12.92 -10.44 0.47
C MET A 67 12.78 -11.43 1.63
N LYS A 68 13.86 -11.65 2.39
CA LYS A 68 13.81 -12.45 3.63
C LYS A 68 12.82 -11.85 4.63
N PHE A 69 12.88 -10.53 4.85
CA PHE A 69 11.94 -9.82 5.73
C PHE A 69 10.48 -9.96 5.25
N VAL A 70 10.21 -9.73 3.97
CA VAL A 70 8.85 -9.87 3.37
C VAL A 70 8.34 -11.29 3.51
N ASN A 71 9.19 -12.30 3.28
CA ASN A 71 8.83 -13.70 3.43
C ASN A 71 8.45 -14.02 4.89
N THR A 72 9.27 -13.60 5.85
CA THR A 72 8.96 -13.78 7.29
C THR A 72 7.64 -13.10 7.66
N MET A 73 7.43 -11.86 7.23
CA MET A 73 6.17 -11.16 7.46
C MET A 73 4.96 -11.92 6.88
N LEU A 74 5.07 -12.39 5.64
CA LEU A 74 3.96 -13.11 4.99
C LEU A 74 3.68 -14.48 5.61
N ASP A 75 4.68 -15.11 6.23
CA ASP A 75 4.51 -16.37 6.94
C ASP A 75 3.84 -16.22 8.31
N GLU A 76 4.09 -15.09 8.98
CA GLU A 76 3.60 -14.84 10.34
C GLU A 76 2.30 -14.01 10.37
N LEU A 77 2.00 -13.26 9.30
CA LEU A 77 0.90 -12.31 9.29
C LEU A 77 -0.43 -13.01 8.98
N ASP A 78 -1.42 -12.81 9.85
CA ASP A 78 -2.80 -13.23 9.58
C ASP A 78 -3.33 -12.58 8.28
N PRO A 79 -3.95 -13.36 7.37
CA PRO A 79 -4.44 -12.85 6.08
C PRO A 79 -5.45 -11.70 6.21
N ASN A 80 -6.26 -11.68 7.28
CA ASN A 80 -7.21 -10.58 7.50
C ASN A 80 -6.47 -9.31 7.93
N VAL A 81 -5.43 -9.45 8.77
CA VAL A 81 -4.58 -8.32 9.15
C VAL A 81 -3.84 -7.78 7.93
N ALA A 82 -3.28 -8.65 7.09
CA ALA A 82 -2.64 -8.26 5.82
C ALA A 82 -3.63 -7.50 4.92
N LYS A 83 -4.85 -8.00 4.76
CA LYS A 83 -5.89 -7.36 3.97
C LYS A 83 -6.29 -5.99 4.52
N MET A 84 -6.54 -5.89 5.81
CA MET A 84 -6.92 -4.63 6.46
C MET A 84 -5.81 -3.60 6.37
N THR A 85 -4.56 -3.99 6.56
CA THR A 85 -3.38 -3.13 6.41
C THR A 85 -3.26 -2.62 4.97
N ALA A 86 -3.38 -3.51 3.98
CA ALA A 86 -3.34 -3.12 2.57
C ALA A 86 -4.49 -2.17 2.19
N LEU A 87 -5.68 -2.36 2.73
CA LEU A 87 -6.81 -1.44 2.51
C LEU A 87 -6.57 -0.08 3.17
N ASN A 88 -6.11 -0.04 4.40
CA ASN A 88 -5.96 1.21 5.13
C ASN A 88 -4.73 2.00 4.68
N LEU A 89 -3.57 1.36 4.53
CA LEU A 89 -2.36 2.03 4.08
C LEU A 89 -2.30 2.17 2.56
N GLY A 90 -2.66 1.12 1.81
CA GLY A 90 -2.60 1.15 0.36
C GLY A 90 -3.71 1.98 -0.27
N PHE A 91 -4.97 1.64 0.01
CA PHE A 91 -6.09 2.34 -0.59
C PHE A 91 -6.42 3.67 0.09
N GLU A 92 -6.71 3.67 1.40
CA GLU A 92 -7.18 4.89 2.09
C GLU A 92 -6.07 5.94 2.19
N ALA A 93 -4.88 5.59 2.66
CA ALA A 93 -3.81 6.58 2.84
C ALA A 93 -3.06 6.88 1.55
N ALA A 94 -2.46 5.87 0.90
CA ALA A 94 -1.56 6.11 -0.23
C ALA A 94 -2.29 6.47 -1.53
N PHE A 95 -3.39 5.79 -1.85
CA PHE A 95 -4.11 6.06 -3.11
C PHE A 95 -5.14 7.18 -2.97
N TYR A 96 -6.18 6.99 -2.15
CA TYR A 96 -7.28 7.94 -2.05
C TYR A 96 -6.90 9.19 -1.24
N GLY A 97 -6.28 9.00 -0.08
CA GLY A 97 -5.87 10.08 0.82
C GLY A 97 -4.88 11.04 0.17
N THR A 98 -3.86 10.53 -0.51
CA THR A 98 -2.88 11.38 -1.21
C THR A 98 -3.51 12.28 -2.27
N LYS A 99 -4.45 11.75 -3.07
CA LYS A 99 -5.20 12.56 -4.06
C LYS A 99 -6.03 13.64 -3.39
N THR A 100 -6.71 13.29 -2.30
CA THR A 100 -7.53 14.23 -1.53
C THR A 100 -6.67 15.34 -0.92
N ILE A 101 -5.54 14.97 -0.30
CA ILE A 101 -4.61 15.94 0.29
C ILE A 101 -4.05 16.89 -0.76
N ARG A 102 -3.61 16.38 -1.91
CA ARG A 102 -3.11 17.23 -3.01
C ARG A 102 -4.15 18.25 -3.46
N LYS A 103 -5.42 17.84 -3.59
CA LYS A 103 -6.53 18.75 -3.93
C LYS A 103 -6.76 19.78 -2.82
N MET A 104 -6.81 19.35 -1.57
CA MET A 104 -7.08 20.24 -0.43
C MET A 104 -5.95 21.24 -0.18
N ARG A 105 -4.70 20.87 -0.42
CA ARG A 105 -3.55 21.81 -0.38
C ARG A 105 -3.74 22.99 -1.34
N GLN A 106 -4.26 22.74 -2.52
CA GLN A 106 -4.55 23.81 -3.50
C GLN A 106 -5.70 24.69 -3.06
N VAL A 107 -6.76 24.11 -2.47
CA VAL A 107 -7.95 24.85 -2.01
C VAL A 107 -7.63 25.73 -0.80
N HIS A 108 -6.89 25.20 0.16
CA HIS A 108 -6.64 25.86 1.46
C HIS A 108 -5.29 26.63 1.47
N HIS A 109 -4.50 26.57 0.40
CA HIS A 109 -3.18 27.19 0.32
C HIS A 109 -2.25 26.89 1.51
N CYS A 110 -2.39 25.69 2.09
CA CYS A 110 -1.60 25.26 3.24
C CYS A 110 -1.02 23.86 3.05
N ASN A 111 0.03 23.55 3.80
CA ASN A 111 0.60 22.21 3.80
C ASN A 111 -0.21 21.31 4.75
N ILE A 112 -0.87 20.28 4.19
CA ILE A 112 -1.61 19.29 4.96
C ILE A 112 -0.71 18.09 5.17
N PRO A 113 -0.44 17.67 6.42
CA PRO A 113 0.39 16.50 6.68
C PRO A 113 -0.27 15.22 6.16
N TRP A 114 0.54 14.33 5.61
CA TRP A 114 0.09 13.03 5.14
C TRP A 114 -0.07 12.02 6.30
N LEU A 115 0.76 12.15 7.32
CA LEU A 115 0.79 11.30 8.50
C LEU A 115 0.89 12.18 9.74
N ILE A 116 0.12 11.83 10.75
CA ILE A 116 0.22 12.40 12.10
C ILE A 116 0.52 11.24 13.04
N LEU A 117 1.67 11.30 13.71
CA LEU A 117 2.00 10.37 14.79
C LEU A 117 1.50 10.96 16.10
N MET A 118 0.65 10.21 16.79
CA MET A 118 0.19 10.56 18.14
C MET A 118 0.68 9.47 19.09
N ASP A 119 1.39 9.87 20.13
CA ASP A 119 1.78 8.98 21.22
C ASP A 119 0.85 9.27 22.42
N PRO A 120 -0.16 8.43 22.67
CA PRO A 120 -1.13 8.64 23.75
C PRO A 120 -0.63 8.18 25.11
N THR A 121 0.68 7.94 25.27
CA THR A 121 1.23 7.46 26.53
C THR A 121 1.30 8.59 27.57
N SER A 122 1.02 8.26 28.83
CA SER A 122 1.13 9.19 29.96
C SER A 122 2.59 9.61 30.30
N ALA A 123 3.56 9.04 29.61
CA ALA A 123 4.97 9.34 29.75
C ALA A 123 5.46 10.47 28.82
N CYS A 124 4.62 11.00 27.95
CA CYS A 124 4.88 12.22 27.20
C CYS A 124 4.75 13.44 28.12
N ASN A 125 5.85 13.90 28.64
CA ASN A 125 5.97 15.20 29.33
C ASN A 125 6.45 16.26 28.33
#